data_bb6a4456d7dc9a89372254dcf673d09d
#
_entry.id   bb6a4456d7dc9a89372254dcf673d09d
#
_cell.length_a   1.000
_cell.length_b   1.000
_cell.length_c   1.000
_cell.angle_alpha   90.00
_cell.angle_beta   90.00
_cell.angle_gamma   90.00
#
_symmetry.space_group_name_H-M   'P 1'
#
loop_
_entity.id
_entity.type
_entity.pdbx_description
1 polymer ?
#
loop_
_entity_poly.entity_id
_entity_poly.type
_entity_poly.pdbx_seq_one_letter_code
_entity_poly.pdbx_strand_id
1 'polypeptide(L)'
;MKRSRIITLISALMFNIIVGGFISAATAINPVAIIGGGMALSAFLKPMQGVLPMAVEKEIWMSTIIEGLFADNTFLSKAFDADEFVNQGKTVHIPNAGARGKVEKNRNTFPAEVKSRTDIDLTFDMDNYSTDPIRINLAETVELSYNKRESVLRQDRLKLQEEVAEGILFSWLKGATNKITTSGEAVEAHTDGATGNRKAFTKAEVKKAMPQNNKDNVPAEGRYMLIDAVMYGQLIDSLTDKEATAFHAAADVKKGVVGKLFGFDIMMRSRVFRFTGAGAVKEWSTGGAATDNAVGLAWHRDSVCRAKGEVIMRAAENSPTYYGDIFAFEVRAGGRAMRNDVKGLLVIVQDMAA
;
A
#
# COMPACT_ATOMS: atom_id res chain seq x y z
N MET A 1 4.05 -9.27 40.57
CA MET A 1 4.92 -10.47 40.67
C MET A 1 4.40 -11.60 41.59
N LYS A 2 3.83 -11.35 42.75
CA LYS A 2 3.36 -12.45 43.65
C LYS A 2 2.15 -13.24 43.13
N ARG A 3 1.15 -12.61 42.46
CA ARG A 3 -0.07 -13.29 41.95
C ARG A 3 0.20 -14.26 40.79
N SER A 4 1.09 -13.91 39.88
CA SER A 4 1.45 -14.79 38.76
C SER A 4 2.11 -16.10 39.21
N ARG A 5 3.04 -16.03 40.19
CA ARG A 5 3.70 -17.22 40.74
C ARG A 5 2.74 -18.17 41.45
N ILE A 6 1.71 -17.65 42.13
CA ILE A 6 0.70 -18.47 42.82
C ILE A 6 -0.17 -19.21 41.79
N ILE A 7 -0.57 -18.54 40.71
CA ILE A 7 -1.37 -19.15 39.65
C ILE A 7 -0.58 -20.30 38.96
N THR A 8 0.68 -20.05 38.65
CA THR A 8 1.58 -21.05 38.04
C THR A 8 1.78 -22.27 38.97
N LEU A 9 1.94 -22.04 40.26
CA LEU A 9 2.05 -23.11 41.26
C LEU A 9 0.78 -23.95 41.39
N ILE A 10 -0.38 -23.29 41.37
CA ILE A 10 -1.69 -23.97 41.41
C ILE A 10 -1.92 -24.79 40.15
N SER A 11 -1.62 -24.26 38.99
CA SER A 11 -1.76 -24.99 37.72
C SER A 11 -0.82 -26.17 37.59
N ALA A 12 0.41 -26.07 38.07
CA ALA A 12 1.37 -27.16 38.11
C ALA A 12 0.93 -28.25 39.11
N LEU A 13 0.36 -27.86 40.26
CA LEU A 13 -0.19 -28.78 41.24
C LEU A 13 -1.35 -29.56 40.64
N MET A 14 -2.32 -28.89 40.01
CA MET A 14 -3.49 -29.56 39.39
C MET A 14 -3.06 -30.52 38.27
N PHE A 15 -2.10 -30.10 37.44
CA PHE A 15 -1.57 -30.96 36.37
C PHE A 15 -0.89 -32.21 36.94
N ASN A 16 -0.06 -32.10 37.98
CA ASN A 16 0.62 -33.23 38.61
C ASN A 16 -0.37 -34.17 39.32
N ILE A 17 -1.47 -33.67 39.90
CA ILE A 17 -2.54 -34.51 40.50
C ILE A 17 -3.25 -35.31 39.41
N ILE A 18 -3.62 -34.70 38.28
CA ILE A 18 -4.35 -35.37 37.20
C ILE A 18 -3.45 -36.44 36.56
N VAL A 19 -2.24 -36.08 36.15
CA VAL A 19 -1.30 -36.98 35.48
C VAL A 19 -0.84 -38.09 36.44
N GLY A 20 -0.54 -37.76 37.68
CA GLY A 20 -0.17 -38.73 38.71
C GLY A 20 -1.28 -39.72 39.02
N GLY A 21 -2.54 -39.29 39.03
CA GLY A 21 -3.70 -40.16 39.16
C GLY A 21 -3.83 -41.16 38.00
N PHE A 22 -3.66 -40.72 36.76
CA PHE A 22 -3.69 -41.60 35.58
C PHE A 22 -2.54 -42.62 35.59
N ILE A 23 -1.31 -42.19 35.91
CA ILE A 23 -0.16 -43.09 35.96
C ILE A 23 -0.29 -44.09 37.09
N SER A 24 -0.78 -43.70 38.27
CA SER A 24 -1.06 -44.60 39.40
C SER A 24 -2.07 -45.65 39.05
N ALA A 25 -3.15 -45.30 38.34
CA ALA A 25 -4.16 -46.26 37.88
C ALA A 25 -3.61 -47.28 36.86
N ALA A 26 -2.62 -46.83 36.03
CA ALA A 26 -2.01 -47.71 35.02
C ALA A 26 -0.87 -48.59 35.56
N THR A 27 -0.18 -48.17 36.63
CA THR A 27 1.07 -48.83 37.10
C THR A 27 0.96 -49.46 38.50
N ALA A 28 -0.17 -49.31 39.18
CA ALA A 28 -0.41 -49.77 40.57
C ALA A 28 0.58 -49.20 41.60
N ILE A 29 1.29 -48.13 41.27
CA ILE A 29 2.21 -47.45 42.20
C ILE A 29 1.42 -46.44 43.04
N ASN A 30 1.81 -46.26 44.30
CA ASN A 30 1.13 -45.36 45.22
C ASN A 30 1.06 -43.92 44.63
N PRO A 31 -0.14 -43.34 44.48
CA PRO A 31 -0.33 -42.02 43.84
C PRO A 31 0.43 -40.89 44.53
N VAL A 32 0.59 -40.99 45.85
CA VAL A 32 1.34 -39.99 46.63
C VAL A 32 2.82 -39.92 46.23
N ALA A 33 3.43 -41.09 45.94
CA ALA A 33 4.83 -41.13 45.49
C ALA A 33 5.02 -40.51 44.08
N ILE A 34 4.08 -40.74 43.19
CA ILE A 34 4.11 -40.18 41.81
C ILE A 34 3.89 -38.66 41.85
N ILE A 35 2.88 -38.21 42.60
CA ILE A 35 2.61 -36.76 42.74
C ILE A 35 3.77 -36.03 43.45
N GLY A 36 4.29 -36.61 44.51
CA GLY A 36 5.43 -36.02 45.23
C GLY A 36 6.71 -35.98 44.40
N GLY A 37 7.00 -37.02 43.60
CA GLY A 37 8.10 -37.05 42.63
C GLY A 37 7.94 -36.02 41.52
N GLY A 38 6.74 -35.89 40.99
CA GLY A 38 6.44 -34.87 39.97
C GLY A 38 6.57 -33.44 40.49
N MET A 39 6.17 -33.16 41.71
CA MET A 39 6.35 -31.86 42.34
C MET A 39 7.81 -31.55 42.63
N ALA A 40 8.60 -32.52 43.07
CA ALA A 40 10.04 -32.34 43.26
C ALA A 40 10.74 -32.04 41.93
N LEU A 41 10.38 -32.76 40.86
CA LEU A 41 10.96 -32.53 39.51
C LEU A 41 10.58 -31.16 38.96
N SER A 42 9.33 -30.72 39.13
CA SER A 42 8.87 -29.42 38.67
C SER A 42 9.50 -28.25 39.42
N ALA A 43 9.98 -28.43 40.64
CA ALA A 43 10.71 -27.43 41.42
C ALA A 43 12.16 -27.18 40.87
N PHE A 44 12.77 -28.20 40.22
CA PHE A 44 14.09 -28.12 39.62
C PHE A 44 14.10 -27.64 38.17
N LEU A 45 12.97 -27.76 37.50
CA LEU A 45 12.81 -27.20 36.12
C LEU A 45 12.65 -25.69 36.22
N LYS A 46 13.70 -24.95 35.85
CA LYS A 46 13.56 -23.51 35.66
C LYS A 46 12.43 -23.30 34.63
N PRO A 47 11.42 -22.45 34.91
CA PRO A 47 10.44 -22.11 33.89
C PRO A 47 11.19 -21.55 32.69
N MET A 48 11.02 -22.15 31.53
CA MET A 48 11.51 -21.58 30.29
C MET A 48 10.80 -20.23 30.11
N GLN A 49 11.44 -19.19 30.61
CA GLN A 49 11.00 -17.83 30.39
C GLN A 49 11.53 -17.40 29.02
N GLY A 50 10.65 -17.15 28.09
CA GLY A 50 10.99 -16.19 27.07
C GLY A 50 10.79 -16.51 25.60
N VAL A 51 10.29 -17.70 25.19
CA VAL A 51 10.19 -17.96 23.74
C VAL A 51 8.75 -17.84 23.21
N LEU A 52 7.75 -18.26 23.95
CA LEU A 52 6.36 -18.24 23.44
C LEU A 52 5.67 -16.86 23.43
N PRO A 53 5.86 -15.97 24.44
CA PRO A 53 5.20 -14.66 24.40
C PRO A 53 5.73 -13.74 23.29
N MET A 54 7.04 -13.84 22.96
CA MET A 54 7.67 -12.96 21.97
C MET A 54 7.27 -13.27 20.54
N ALA A 55 7.10 -14.54 20.18
CA ALA A 55 6.63 -14.92 18.85
C ALA A 55 5.18 -14.51 18.62
N VAL A 56 4.31 -14.65 19.64
CA VAL A 56 2.90 -14.25 19.56
C VAL A 56 2.76 -12.72 19.46
N GLU A 57 3.52 -11.96 20.25
CA GLU A 57 3.52 -10.50 20.15
C GLU A 57 3.99 -10.02 18.76
N LYS A 58 5.03 -10.63 18.23
CA LYS A 58 5.59 -10.31 16.92
C LYS A 58 4.60 -10.57 15.80
N GLU A 59 3.87 -11.67 15.83
CA GLU A 59 2.84 -12.00 14.85
C GLU A 59 1.67 -11.00 14.89
N ILE A 60 1.17 -10.67 16.08
CA ILE A 60 0.08 -9.68 16.25
C ILE A 60 0.49 -8.32 15.68
N TRP A 61 1.74 -7.90 15.90
CA TRP A 61 2.24 -6.62 15.43
C TRP A 61 2.38 -6.56 13.91
N MET A 62 2.88 -7.64 13.29
CA MET A 62 2.96 -7.72 11.83
C MET A 62 1.58 -7.64 11.19
N SER A 63 0.59 -8.34 11.71
CA SER A 63 -0.80 -8.29 11.26
C SER A 63 -1.38 -6.87 11.32
N THR A 64 -1.19 -6.15 12.41
CA THR A 64 -1.63 -4.77 12.57
C THR A 64 -0.99 -3.83 11.56
N ILE A 65 0.31 -4.00 11.27
CA ILE A 65 1.04 -3.18 10.28
C ILE A 65 0.51 -3.45 8.86
N ILE A 66 0.28 -4.71 8.50
CA ILE A 66 -0.23 -5.08 7.19
C ILE A 66 -1.61 -4.45 6.94
N GLU A 67 -2.54 -4.58 7.87
CA GLU A 67 -3.85 -3.96 7.78
C GLU A 67 -3.77 -2.44 7.65
N GLY A 68 -2.89 -1.81 8.41
CA GLY A 68 -2.66 -0.38 8.34
C GLY A 68 -2.13 0.12 7.00
N LEU A 69 -1.26 -0.61 6.32
CA LEU A 69 -0.71 -0.23 5.01
C LEU A 69 -1.77 -0.14 3.91
N PHE A 70 -2.90 -0.84 4.04
CA PHE A 70 -3.98 -0.82 3.04
C PHE A 70 -5.10 0.15 3.36
N ALA A 71 -5.37 0.42 4.62
CA ALA A 71 -6.53 1.20 5.04
C ALA A 71 -6.50 2.66 4.55
N ASP A 72 -5.33 3.28 4.51
CA ASP A 72 -5.17 4.72 4.27
C ASP A 72 -4.88 5.09 2.79
N ASN A 73 -4.68 4.11 1.91
CA ASN A 73 -4.36 4.30 0.49
C ASN A 73 -5.31 3.51 -0.41
N THR A 74 -6.59 3.84 -0.35
CA THR A 74 -7.67 3.12 -1.05
C THR A 74 -7.47 3.03 -2.57
N PHE A 75 -6.80 4.00 -3.20
CA PHE A 75 -6.50 3.98 -4.62
C PHE A 75 -5.64 2.78 -5.04
N LEU A 76 -4.77 2.27 -4.16
CA LEU A 76 -3.96 1.07 -4.43
C LEU A 76 -4.83 -0.18 -4.64
N SER A 77 -6.00 -0.24 -4.00
CA SER A 77 -6.97 -1.33 -4.20
C SER A 77 -7.64 -1.30 -5.57
N LYS A 78 -7.49 -0.19 -6.32
CA LYS A 78 -8.06 0.01 -7.66
C LYS A 78 -7.05 -0.26 -8.78
N ALA A 79 -5.94 -0.90 -8.48
CA ALA A 79 -4.97 -1.42 -9.43
C ALA A 79 -5.07 -2.95 -9.51
N PHE A 80 -4.47 -3.52 -10.53
CA PHE A 80 -4.30 -4.97 -10.60
C PHE A 80 -3.36 -5.44 -9.49
N ASP A 81 -3.75 -6.51 -8.81
CA ASP A 81 -2.98 -7.10 -7.71
C ASP A 81 -1.96 -8.08 -8.27
N ALA A 82 -0.68 -7.79 -8.07
CA ALA A 82 0.45 -8.63 -8.47
C ALA A 82 1.24 -9.15 -7.26
N ASP A 83 0.64 -9.13 -6.05
CA ASP A 83 1.33 -9.53 -4.81
C ASP A 83 1.79 -10.99 -4.84
N GLU A 84 1.05 -11.86 -5.51
CA GLU A 84 1.40 -13.29 -5.62
C GLU A 84 2.73 -13.54 -6.36
N PHE A 85 3.14 -12.64 -7.26
CA PHE A 85 4.39 -12.77 -8.02
C PHE A 85 5.63 -12.31 -7.25
N VAL A 86 5.45 -11.61 -6.15
CA VAL A 86 6.51 -10.99 -5.35
C VAL A 86 7.37 -12.01 -4.60
N ASN A 87 6.78 -13.10 -4.16
CA ASN A 87 7.45 -14.11 -3.35
C ASN A 87 8.52 -14.92 -4.10
N GLN A 88 8.62 -14.77 -5.41
CA GLN A 88 9.50 -15.55 -6.28
C GLN A 88 10.77 -14.81 -6.72
N GLY A 89 10.89 -13.51 -6.47
CA GLY A 89 12.07 -12.76 -6.90
C GLY A 89 11.99 -11.26 -6.66
N LYS A 90 13.02 -10.54 -7.11
CA LYS A 90 13.09 -9.07 -7.06
C LYS A 90 12.35 -8.43 -8.23
N THR A 91 12.30 -9.11 -9.37
CA THR A 91 11.76 -8.60 -10.64
C THR A 91 10.46 -9.31 -10.99
N VAL A 92 9.44 -8.54 -11.31
CA VAL A 92 8.14 -9.04 -11.78
C VAL A 92 8.10 -8.92 -13.30
N HIS A 93 7.70 -10.01 -13.98
CA HIS A 93 7.56 -10.10 -15.43
C HIS A 93 6.08 -10.00 -15.84
N ILE A 94 5.76 -9.13 -16.78
CA ILE A 94 4.42 -8.93 -17.32
C ILE A 94 4.44 -9.21 -18.82
N PRO A 95 4.07 -10.42 -19.27
CA PRO A 95 4.03 -10.73 -20.67
C PRO A 95 2.93 -9.94 -21.39
N ASN A 96 3.28 -9.17 -22.40
CA ASN A 96 2.36 -8.44 -23.25
C ASN A 96 2.22 -9.12 -24.61
N ALA A 97 0.96 -9.37 -24.99
CA ALA A 97 0.66 -9.99 -26.29
C ALA A 97 1.13 -9.11 -27.45
N GLY A 98 1.87 -9.69 -28.35
CA GLY A 98 2.32 -9.04 -29.58
C GLY A 98 1.20 -8.74 -30.58
N ALA A 99 1.58 -8.43 -31.81
CA ALA A 99 0.66 -8.05 -32.87
C ALA A 99 -0.39 -9.14 -33.14
N ARG A 100 -1.64 -8.72 -33.32
CA ARG A 100 -2.75 -9.61 -33.67
C ARG A 100 -2.63 -10.07 -35.13
N GLY A 101 -3.10 -11.28 -35.43
CA GLY A 101 -3.23 -11.75 -36.80
C GLY A 101 -4.17 -10.88 -37.64
N LYS A 102 -3.87 -10.75 -38.93
CA LYS A 102 -4.73 -10.06 -39.89
C LYS A 102 -6.04 -10.85 -40.10
N VAL A 103 -7.18 -10.16 -39.91
CA VAL A 103 -8.49 -10.69 -40.27
C VAL A 103 -8.85 -10.15 -41.64
N GLU A 104 -9.18 -11.04 -42.56
CA GLU A 104 -9.61 -10.70 -43.93
C GLU A 104 -10.97 -11.32 -44.24
N LYS A 105 -11.91 -10.50 -44.67
CA LYS A 105 -13.22 -10.95 -45.04
C LYS A 105 -13.18 -11.52 -46.49
N ASN A 106 -13.76 -12.69 -46.70
CA ASN A 106 -13.83 -13.35 -48.03
C ASN A 106 -12.46 -13.49 -48.69
N ARG A 107 -11.50 -14.06 -47.96
CA ARG A 107 -10.14 -14.26 -48.46
C ARG A 107 -10.10 -15.08 -49.74
N ASN A 108 -9.50 -14.52 -50.77
CA ASN A 108 -9.32 -15.16 -52.09
C ASN A 108 -7.85 -15.53 -52.36
N THR A 109 -6.92 -15.10 -51.50
CA THR A 109 -5.47 -15.37 -51.70
C THR A 109 -5.01 -16.50 -50.77
N PHE A 110 -4.51 -17.56 -51.35
CA PHE A 110 -3.98 -18.73 -50.65
C PHE A 110 -2.57 -19.09 -51.17
N PRO A 111 -1.65 -19.58 -50.33
CA PRO A 111 -1.80 -19.77 -48.89
C PRO A 111 -1.86 -18.43 -48.14
N ALA A 112 -2.57 -18.44 -47.01
CA ALA A 112 -2.57 -17.31 -46.13
C ALA A 112 -1.20 -17.11 -45.49
N GLU A 113 -0.78 -15.86 -45.28
CA GLU A 113 0.47 -15.54 -44.60
C GLU A 113 0.48 -16.08 -43.18
N VAL A 114 1.42 -16.91 -42.80
CA VAL A 114 1.63 -17.44 -41.46
C VAL A 114 2.66 -16.58 -40.76
N LYS A 115 2.25 -15.91 -39.68
CA LYS A 115 3.14 -15.12 -38.84
C LYS A 115 3.16 -15.66 -37.42
N SER A 116 4.34 -15.81 -36.86
CA SER A 116 4.50 -16.05 -35.42
C SER A 116 4.19 -14.77 -34.65
N ARG A 117 3.46 -14.89 -33.55
CA ARG A 117 3.29 -13.80 -32.60
C ARG A 117 4.53 -13.67 -31.73
N THR A 118 5.13 -12.50 -31.71
CA THR A 118 6.24 -12.18 -30.80
C THR A 118 5.67 -11.38 -29.63
N ASP A 119 5.70 -11.97 -28.44
CA ASP A 119 5.23 -11.30 -27.23
C ASP A 119 6.35 -10.45 -26.62
N ILE A 120 5.98 -9.35 -25.98
CA ILE A 120 6.90 -8.41 -25.34
C ILE A 120 6.82 -8.64 -23.84
N ASP A 121 7.96 -8.84 -23.19
CA ASP A 121 8.05 -8.94 -21.74
C ASP A 121 8.35 -7.57 -21.14
N LEU A 122 7.45 -7.08 -20.28
CA LEU A 122 7.65 -5.89 -19.49
C LEU A 122 8.06 -6.30 -18.08
N THR A 123 9.18 -5.77 -17.62
CA THR A 123 9.69 -6.05 -16.28
C THR A 123 9.68 -4.82 -15.40
N PHE A 124 9.50 -4.99 -14.11
CA PHE A 124 9.79 -3.99 -13.11
C PHE A 124 10.43 -4.61 -11.87
N ASP A 125 11.32 -3.87 -11.27
CA ASP A 125 11.92 -4.22 -10.01
C ASP A 125 11.12 -3.64 -8.85
N MET A 126 11.13 -4.31 -7.72
CA MET A 126 10.55 -3.81 -6.49
C MET A 126 11.61 -3.06 -5.70
N ASP A 127 11.24 -1.88 -5.25
CA ASP A 127 12.04 -1.08 -4.33
C ASP A 127 11.87 -1.59 -2.89
N ASN A 128 12.92 -1.45 -2.11
CA ASN A 128 12.93 -1.80 -0.70
C ASN A 128 12.75 -0.54 0.14
N TYR A 129 11.66 -0.47 0.89
CA TYR A 129 11.33 0.61 1.81
C TYR A 129 11.66 0.15 3.22
N SER A 130 12.50 0.88 3.93
CA SER A 130 12.86 0.60 5.31
C SER A 130 12.70 1.86 6.16
N THR A 131 12.20 1.68 7.38
CA THR A 131 12.20 2.76 8.37
C THR A 131 13.53 2.80 9.11
N ASP A 132 13.92 3.97 9.56
CA ASP A 132 15.04 4.10 10.47
C ASP A 132 14.74 3.36 11.78
N PRO A 133 15.73 2.69 12.40
CA PRO A 133 15.53 2.03 13.68
C PRO A 133 15.17 3.02 14.78
N ILE A 134 14.06 2.81 15.45
CA ILE A 134 13.64 3.64 16.58
C ILE A 134 13.90 2.90 17.89
N ARG A 135 14.57 3.58 18.83
CA ARG A 135 14.81 3.08 20.18
C ARG A 135 13.68 3.52 21.11
N ILE A 136 13.18 2.57 21.89
CA ILE A 136 12.26 2.81 23.00
C ILE A 136 13.00 2.47 24.28
N ASN A 137 13.20 3.46 25.17
CA ASN A 137 13.91 3.30 26.41
C ASN A 137 13.07 2.51 27.43
N LEU A 138 13.65 1.54 28.11
CA LEU A 138 12.96 0.74 29.12
C LEU A 138 12.45 1.58 30.28
N ALA A 139 13.17 2.62 30.69
CA ALA A 139 12.74 3.53 31.76
C ALA A 139 11.44 4.24 31.41
N GLU A 140 11.29 4.68 30.17
CA GLU A 140 10.08 5.36 29.70
C GLU A 140 8.86 4.44 29.59
N THR A 141 9.07 3.15 29.31
CA THR A 141 7.96 2.16 29.29
C THR A 141 7.45 1.81 30.67
N VAL A 142 8.24 2.00 31.71
CA VAL A 142 7.85 1.74 33.10
C VAL A 142 7.19 2.96 33.75
N GLU A 143 7.64 4.16 33.43
CA GLU A 143 7.16 5.43 34.02
C GLU A 143 5.89 5.95 33.34
N LEU A 144 5.73 5.72 32.05
CA LEU A 144 4.54 6.12 31.31
C LEU A 144 3.54 4.94 31.34
N SER A 145 2.42 5.13 32.04
CA SER A 145 1.29 4.18 32.06
C SER A 145 0.62 4.01 30.67
N TYR A 146 1.26 4.45 29.61
CA TYR A 146 0.73 4.57 28.28
C TYR A 146 1.64 3.89 27.23
N ASN A 147 0.99 3.35 26.23
CA ASN A 147 1.53 2.70 25.06
C ASN A 147 2.39 3.62 24.16
N LYS A 148 3.47 4.20 24.66
CA LYS A 148 4.43 4.96 23.85
C LYS A 148 4.91 4.11 22.68
N ARG A 149 5.12 2.83 22.93
CA ARG A 149 5.48 1.81 21.93
C ARG A 149 4.47 1.76 20.78
N GLU A 150 3.17 1.69 21.10
CA GLU A 150 2.10 1.65 20.09
C GLU A 150 2.01 2.96 19.29
N SER A 151 2.18 4.10 19.95
CA SER A 151 2.18 5.40 19.27
C SER A 151 3.32 5.57 18.29
N VAL A 152 4.53 5.19 18.67
CA VAL A 152 5.74 5.24 17.82
C VAL A 152 5.55 4.33 16.60
N LEU A 153 5.16 3.08 16.83
CA LEU A 153 4.93 2.13 15.74
C LEU A 153 3.81 2.57 14.79
N ARG A 154 2.77 3.24 15.32
CA ARG A 154 1.69 3.79 14.49
C ARG A 154 2.19 4.92 13.59
N GLN A 155 3.02 5.81 14.09
CA GLN A 155 3.60 6.90 13.29
C GLN A 155 4.53 6.37 12.19
N ASP A 156 5.40 5.44 12.52
CA ASP A 156 6.27 4.79 11.53
C ASP A 156 5.49 4.05 10.46
N ARG A 157 4.42 3.38 10.87
CA ARG A 157 3.51 2.73 9.95
C ARG A 157 2.88 3.72 8.96
N LEU A 158 2.37 4.85 9.44
CA LEU A 158 1.75 5.87 8.60
C LEU A 158 2.76 6.45 7.60
N LYS A 159 3.98 6.73 8.05
CA LYS A 159 5.06 7.23 7.20
C LYS A 159 5.45 6.21 6.14
N LEU A 160 5.62 4.93 6.52
CA LEU A 160 5.93 3.87 5.57
C LEU A 160 4.82 3.68 4.54
N GLN A 161 3.54 3.80 4.95
CA GLN A 161 2.39 3.76 4.05
C GLN A 161 2.43 4.87 3.00
N GLU A 162 2.74 6.08 3.41
CA GLU A 162 2.82 7.23 2.53
C GLU A 162 3.92 7.05 1.49
N GLU A 163 5.11 6.68 1.92
CA GLU A 163 6.28 6.47 1.05
C GLU A 163 6.06 5.33 0.03
N VAL A 164 5.50 4.20 0.48
CA VAL A 164 5.16 3.08 -0.42
C VAL A 164 4.14 3.51 -1.48
N ALA A 165 3.09 4.22 -1.07
CA ALA A 165 2.07 4.69 -2.00
C ALA A 165 2.63 5.70 -3.01
N GLU A 166 3.50 6.60 -2.57
CA GLU A 166 4.19 7.55 -3.44
C GLU A 166 5.12 6.86 -4.43
N GLY A 167 5.90 5.87 -3.99
CA GLY A 167 6.76 5.10 -4.87
C GLY A 167 6.00 4.34 -5.95
N ILE A 168 4.86 3.74 -5.62
CA ILE A 168 4.00 3.07 -6.60
C ILE A 168 3.42 4.09 -7.60
N LEU A 169 2.91 5.23 -7.13
CA LEU A 169 2.41 6.31 -8.00
C LEU A 169 3.52 6.85 -8.92
N PHE A 170 4.72 7.04 -8.40
CA PHE A 170 5.87 7.47 -9.19
C PHE A 170 6.16 6.49 -10.32
N SER A 171 6.15 5.20 -10.02
CA SER A 171 6.39 4.14 -11.00
C SER A 171 5.32 4.09 -12.08
N TRP A 172 4.05 4.36 -11.75
CA TRP A 172 2.97 4.49 -12.74
C TRP A 172 3.15 5.72 -13.62
N LEU A 173 3.46 6.88 -13.03
CA LEU A 173 3.63 8.16 -13.73
C LEU A 173 4.87 8.18 -14.62
N LYS A 174 5.95 7.53 -14.23
CA LYS A 174 7.19 7.45 -15.01
C LYS A 174 6.97 6.85 -16.40
N GLY A 175 6.03 5.92 -16.54
CA GLY A 175 5.67 5.30 -17.81
C GLY A 175 4.58 6.04 -18.61
N ALA A 176 3.92 7.05 -18.02
CA ALA A 176 2.76 7.69 -18.62
C ALA A 176 3.16 8.71 -19.71
N THR A 177 2.81 8.43 -20.95
CA THR A 177 3.09 9.30 -22.11
C THR A 177 1.91 10.18 -22.49
N ASN A 178 0.68 9.75 -22.18
CA ASN A 178 -0.55 10.46 -22.53
C ASN A 178 -0.84 11.56 -21.52
N LYS A 179 -0.69 12.84 -21.93
CA LYS A 179 -0.88 14.00 -21.05
C LYS A 179 -2.06 14.84 -21.53
N ILE A 180 -2.84 15.32 -20.56
CA ILE A 180 -3.90 16.33 -20.75
C ILE A 180 -3.48 17.54 -19.90
N THR A 181 -3.40 18.71 -20.51
CA THR A 181 -3.13 19.96 -19.80
C THR A 181 -4.42 20.63 -19.36
N THR A 182 -4.39 21.28 -18.20
CA THR A 182 -5.54 22.04 -17.69
C THR A 182 -5.79 23.29 -18.53
N SER A 183 -7.05 23.73 -18.58
CA SER A 183 -7.49 24.83 -19.41
C SER A 183 -8.43 25.82 -18.71
N GLY A 184 -8.60 25.68 -17.39
CA GLY A 184 -9.42 26.60 -16.58
C GLY A 184 -8.80 27.98 -16.40
N GLU A 185 -9.43 28.79 -15.59
CA GLU A 185 -8.96 30.13 -15.24
C GLU A 185 -7.63 30.11 -14.49
N ALA A 186 -6.93 31.24 -14.46
CA ALA A 186 -5.67 31.37 -13.76
C ALA A 186 -5.87 31.35 -12.23
N VAL A 187 -5.22 30.42 -11.55
CA VAL A 187 -5.22 30.26 -10.10
C VAL A 187 -3.78 30.19 -9.59
N GLU A 188 -3.57 30.54 -8.33
CA GLU A 188 -2.26 30.46 -7.72
C GLU A 188 -1.74 29.03 -7.69
N ALA A 189 -0.43 28.85 -7.96
CA ALA A 189 0.23 27.56 -7.87
C ALA A 189 0.20 27.06 -6.41
N HIS A 190 -0.20 25.80 -6.20
CA HIS A 190 -0.35 25.22 -4.86
C HIS A 190 0.67 24.14 -4.53
N THR A 191 1.54 23.81 -5.47
CA THR A 191 2.62 22.83 -5.26
C THR A 191 3.75 23.47 -4.46
N ASP A 192 4.34 22.74 -3.50
CA ASP A 192 5.44 23.23 -2.67
C ASP A 192 6.57 23.85 -3.51
N GLY A 193 6.93 25.10 -3.18
CA GLY A 193 7.97 25.85 -3.86
C GLY A 193 7.58 26.40 -5.23
N ALA A 194 6.40 26.09 -5.75
CA ALA A 194 5.91 26.66 -7.01
C ALA A 194 5.45 28.10 -6.81
N THR A 195 5.63 28.92 -7.84
CA THR A 195 5.23 30.34 -7.84
C THR A 195 4.51 30.71 -9.14
N GLY A 196 3.78 31.81 -9.10
CA GLY A 196 2.99 32.28 -10.24
C GLY A 196 1.67 31.51 -10.38
N ASN A 197 1.02 31.70 -11.52
CA ASN A 197 -0.31 31.16 -11.76
C ASN A 197 -0.28 29.88 -12.61
N ARG A 198 -1.26 29.03 -12.35
CA ARG A 198 -1.55 27.81 -13.12
C ARG A 198 -2.98 27.85 -13.63
N LYS A 199 -3.26 27.12 -14.70
CA LYS A 199 -4.63 26.92 -15.16
C LYS A 199 -5.35 25.95 -14.23
N ALA A 200 -6.52 26.33 -13.75
CA ALA A 200 -7.33 25.51 -12.84
C ALA A 200 -7.73 24.18 -13.50
N PHE A 201 -7.84 23.16 -12.69
CA PHE A 201 -8.44 21.88 -13.09
C PHE A 201 -9.97 21.98 -13.09
N THR A 202 -10.61 21.61 -14.18
CA THR A 202 -12.05 21.75 -14.38
C THR A 202 -12.69 20.45 -14.89
N LYS A 203 -14.00 20.41 -14.95
CA LYS A 203 -14.75 19.30 -15.59
C LYS A 203 -14.38 19.08 -17.06
N ALA A 204 -13.80 20.08 -17.73
CA ALA A 204 -13.40 19.99 -19.13
C ALA A 204 -12.28 18.97 -19.33
N GLU A 205 -11.32 18.88 -18.41
CA GLU A 205 -10.23 17.91 -18.48
C GLU A 205 -10.72 16.48 -18.27
N VAL A 206 -11.65 16.27 -17.33
CA VAL A 206 -12.31 14.97 -17.13
C VAL A 206 -13.10 14.58 -18.39
N LYS A 207 -13.80 15.56 -18.99
CA LYS A 207 -14.52 15.36 -20.25
C LYS A 207 -13.57 15.04 -21.42
N LYS A 208 -12.36 15.61 -21.47
CA LYS A 208 -11.33 15.27 -22.49
C LYS A 208 -10.76 13.86 -22.30
N ALA A 209 -10.63 13.40 -21.05
CA ALA A 209 -10.11 12.06 -20.77
C ALA A 209 -11.04 10.93 -21.21
N MET A 210 -12.37 11.16 -21.20
CA MET A 210 -13.36 10.14 -21.57
C MET A 210 -13.22 9.68 -23.05
N PRO A 211 -13.24 10.56 -24.07
CA PRO A 211 -13.11 10.13 -25.47
C PRO A 211 -11.73 9.54 -25.76
N GLN A 212 -10.68 9.97 -25.10
CA GLN A 212 -9.35 9.34 -25.21
C GLN A 212 -9.40 7.87 -24.85
N ASN A 213 -9.96 7.53 -23.69
CA ASN A 213 -10.13 6.14 -23.27
C ASN A 213 -11.07 5.36 -24.18
N ASN A 214 -12.15 5.98 -24.65
CA ASN A 214 -13.09 5.33 -25.57
C ASN A 214 -12.44 5.01 -26.93
N LYS A 215 -11.63 5.95 -27.47
CA LYS A 215 -10.85 5.76 -28.70
C LYS A 215 -9.84 4.62 -28.56
N ASP A 216 -9.26 4.48 -27.39
CA ASP A 216 -8.30 3.43 -27.07
C ASP A 216 -8.97 2.08 -26.73
N ASN A 217 -10.30 1.98 -26.81
CA ASN A 217 -11.12 0.82 -26.47
C ASN A 217 -10.91 0.35 -25.01
N VAL A 218 -10.62 1.28 -24.10
CA VAL A 218 -10.55 0.98 -22.66
C VAL A 218 -11.96 0.74 -22.13
N PRO A 219 -12.23 -0.31 -21.35
CA PRO A 219 -13.57 -0.55 -20.78
C PRO A 219 -14.08 0.65 -19.99
N ALA A 220 -15.39 0.87 -20.02
CA ALA A 220 -16.01 1.99 -19.28
C ALA A 220 -16.08 1.75 -17.77
N GLU A 221 -16.14 0.49 -17.36
CA GLU A 221 -16.11 0.07 -15.96
C GLU A 221 -14.67 0.02 -15.45
N GLY A 222 -14.45 0.42 -14.20
CA GLY A 222 -13.11 0.37 -13.57
C GLY A 222 -12.17 1.50 -13.99
N ARG A 223 -12.71 2.64 -14.42
CA ARG A 223 -11.94 3.87 -14.65
C ARG A 223 -11.90 4.71 -13.39
N TYR A 224 -10.73 5.05 -12.94
CA TYR A 224 -10.49 5.85 -11.75
C TYR A 224 -9.69 7.10 -12.08
N MET A 225 -9.86 8.14 -11.27
CA MET A 225 -9.08 9.37 -11.37
C MET A 225 -8.69 9.83 -9.98
N LEU A 226 -7.41 10.04 -9.73
CA LEU A 226 -6.86 10.55 -8.49
C LEU A 226 -6.38 11.99 -8.69
N ILE A 227 -6.88 12.88 -7.88
CA ILE A 227 -6.54 14.30 -7.87
C ILE A 227 -6.15 14.76 -6.48
N ASP A 228 -5.41 15.86 -6.37
CA ASP A 228 -5.10 16.44 -5.08
C ASP A 228 -6.27 17.25 -4.49
N ALA A 229 -6.16 17.64 -3.23
CA ALA A 229 -7.23 18.32 -2.52
C ALA A 229 -7.56 19.69 -3.12
N VAL A 230 -6.57 20.41 -3.67
CA VAL A 230 -6.79 21.75 -4.28
C VAL A 230 -7.45 21.58 -5.66
N MET A 231 -6.95 20.66 -6.49
CA MET A 231 -7.60 20.33 -7.77
C MET A 231 -9.03 19.84 -7.57
N TYR A 232 -9.30 19.13 -6.47
CA TYR A 232 -10.67 18.72 -6.14
C TYR A 232 -11.57 19.93 -5.88
N GLY A 233 -11.11 20.92 -5.09
CA GLY A 233 -11.84 22.19 -4.90
C GLY A 233 -12.14 22.89 -6.23
N GLN A 234 -11.12 23.03 -7.09
CA GLN A 234 -11.25 23.62 -8.43
C GLN A 234 -12.25 22.86 -9.32
N LEU A 235 -12.29 21.53 -9.21
CA LEU A 235 -13.29 20.70 -9.92
C LEU A 235 -14.70 21.04 -9.46
N ILE A 236 -14.93 21.08 -8.14
CA ILE A 236 -16.26 21.39 -7.59
C ILE A 236 -16.72 22.78 -7.99
N ASP A 237 -15.83 23.77 -7.97
CA ASP A 237 -16.15 25.15 -8.40
C ASP A 237 -16.53 25.21 -9.90
N SER A 238 -16.03 24.29 -10.70
CA SER A 238 -16.36 24.21 -12.14
C SER A 238 -17.71 23.52 -12.44
N LEU A 239 -18.32 22.86 -11.44
CA LEU A 239 -19.60 22.17 -11.58
C LEU A 239 -20.77 23.14 -11.33
N THR A 240 -21.86 22.92 -12.04
CA THR A 240 -23.13 23.54 -11.70
C THR A 240 -23.76 22.82 -10.49
N ASP A 241 -24.68 23.48 -9.76
CA ASP A 241 -25.35 22.92 -8.57
C ASP A 241 -25.96 21.54 -8.83
N LYS A 242 -26.57 21.36 -10.01
CA LYS A 242 -27.17 20.07 -10.43
C LYS A 242 -26.10 18.99 -10.68
N GLU A 243 -25.00 19.37 -11.32
CA GLU A 243 -23.88 18.45 -11.57
C GLU A 243 -23.20 18.10 -10.26
N ALA A 244 -22.98 19.04 -9.35
CA ALA A 244 -22.40 18.81 -8.04
C ALA A 244 -23.26 17.85 -7.19
N THR A 245 -24.59 18.04 -7.21
CA THR A 245 -25.51 17.13 -6.52
C THR A 245 -25.41 15.71 -7.09
N ALA A 246 -25.43 15.57 -8.42
CA ALA A 246 -25.28 14.26 -9.07
C ALA A 246 -23.92 13.62 -8.82
N PHE A 247 -22.85 14.41 -8.78
CA PHE A 247 -21.50 13.98 -8.49
C PHE A 247 -21.39 13.39 -7.07
N HIS A 248 -21.87 14.11 -6.06
CA HIS A 248 -21.84 13.66 -4.67
C HIS A 248 -22.80 12.52 -4.36
N ALA A 249 -23.91 12.39 -5.08
CA ALA A 249 -24.83 11.26 -4.94
C ALA A 249 -24.16 9.91 -5.27
N ALA A 250 -23.09 9.92 -6.09
CA ALA A 250 -22.32 8.73 -6.45
C ALA A 250 -21.11 8.48 -5.55
N ALA A 251 -20.93 9.26 -4.46
CA ALA A 251 -19.82 9.11 -3.56
C ALA A 251 -19.90 7.81 -2.74
N ASP A 252 -18.79 7.13 -2.61
CA ASP A 252 -18.62 5.96 -1.73
C ASP A 252 -17.36 6.15 -0.88
N VAL A 253 -17.55 6.74 0.29
CA VAL A 253 -16.46 7.08 1.22
C VAL A 253 -15.67 5.84 1.66
N LYS A 254 -16.34 4.68 1.79
CA LYS A 254 -15.68 3.42 2.16
C LYS A 254 -14.70 2.94 1.09
N LYS A 255 -14.99 3.25 -0.17
CA LYS A 255 -14.12 2.92 -1.30
C LYS A 255 -13.17 4.05 -1.68
N GLY A 256 -13.15 5.15 -0.92
CA GLY A 256 -12.33 6.34 -1.20
C GLY A 256 -12.78 7.14 -2.43
N VAL A 257 -14.00 6.89 -2.94
CA VAL A 257 -14.56 7.59 -4.10
C VAL A 257 -15.35 8.80 -3.59
N VAL A 258 -14.94 10.00 -3.99
CA VAL A 258 -15.61 11.26 -3.60
C VAL A 258 -16.74 11.64 -4.54
N GLY A 259 -16.80 11.04 -5.72
CA GLY A 259 -17.88 11.23 -6.68
C GLY A 259 -17.59 10.54 -8.00
N LYS A 260 -18.54 10.62 -8.93
CA LYS A 260 -18.43 10.05 -10.28
C LYS A 260 -18.74 11.09 -11.35
N LEU A 261 -17.83 11.22 -12.33
CA LEU A 261 -17.96 12.20 -13.41
C LEU A 261 -17.46 11.60 -14.72
N PHE A 262 -18.28 11.70 -15.79
CA PHE A 262 -17.98 11.22 -17.14
C PHE A 262 -17.44 9.78 -17.21
N GLY A 263 -17.93 8.90 -16.31
CA GLY A 263 -17.53 7.50 -16.27
C GLY A 263 -16.23 7.22 -15.48
N PHE A 264 -15.66 8.23 -14.83
CA PHE A 264 -14.55 8.06 -13.89
C PHE A 264 -15.05 8.13 -12.46
N ASP A 265 -14.57 7.23 -11.62
CA ASP A 265 -14.68 7.30 -10.17
C ASP A 265 -13.57 8.20 -9.66
N ILE A 266 -13.94 9.39 -9.15
CA ILE A 266 -12.98 10.40 -8.67
C ILE A 266 -12.57 10.07 -7.25
N MET A 267 -11.27 10.06 -7.02
CA MET A 267 -10.63 9.86 -5.71
C MET A 267 -9.79 11.08 -5.38
N MET A 268 -9.72 11.43 -4.10
CA MET A 268 -8.95 12.56 -3.60
C MET A 268 -7.86 12.09 -2.65
N ARG A 269 -6.68 12.69 -2.77
CA ARG A 269 -5.57 12.55 -1.82
C ARG A 269 -5.03 13.93 -1.44
N SER A 270 -4.41 14.09 -0.29
CA SER A 270 -3.81 15.37 0.12
C SER A 270 -2.85 15.93 -0.92
N ARG A 271 -2.04 15.06 -1.50
CA ARG A 271 -1.13 15.35 -2.63
C ARG A 271 -1.00 14.10 -3.51
N VAL A 272 -0.93 14.28 -4.81
CA VAL A 272 -0.73 13.15 -5.74
C VAL A 272 0.71 13.09 -6.20
N PHE A 273 1.12 14.00 -7.06
CA PHE A 273 2.49 14.12 -7.56
C PHE A 273 2.72 15.51 -8.16
N ARG A 274 3.96 15.78 -8.60
CA ARG A 274 4.30 16.99 -9.31
C ARG A 274 5.19 16.70 -10.52
N PHE A 275 5.06 17.55 -11.52
CA PHE A 275 5.90 17.54 -12.69
C PHE A 275 6.76 18.82 -12.72
N THR A 276 7.99 18.68 -13.21
CA THR A 276 8.82 19.84 -13.51
C THR A 276 8.20 20.66 -14.64
N GLY A 277 8.60 21.93 -14.78
CA GLY A 277 8.21 22.75 -15.93
C GLY A 277 8.55 22.13 -17.29
N ALA A 278 9.56 21.26 -17.36
CA ALA A 278 9.91 20.46 -18.54
C ALA A 278 8.99 19.23 -18.76
N GLY A 279 8.06 18.96 -17.85
CA GLY A 279 7.09 17.86 -17.98
C GLY A 279 7.61 16.48 -17.58
N ALA A 280 8.66 16.41 -16.76
CA ALA A 280 9.12 15.17 -16.14
C ALA A 280 8.51 15.01 -14.74
N VAL A 281 8.19 13.77 -14.36
CA VAL A 281 7.73 13.46 -13.01
C VAL A 281 8.85 13.74 -12.00
N LYS A 282 8.47 14.29 -10.82
CA LYS A 282 9.42 14.69 -9.79
C LYS A 282 8.98 14.16 -8.44
N GLU A 283 9.89 13.47 -7.75
CA GLU A 283 9.64 12.93 -6.42
C GLU A 283 9.46 14.04 -5.36
N TRP A 284 8.67 13.76 -4.31
CA TRP A 284 8.48 14.70 -3.20
C TRP A 284 9.74 14.91 -2.37
N SER A 285 10.62 13.92 -2.31
CA SER A 285 11.94 14.01 -1.67
C SER A 285 12.84 15.08 -2.28
N THR A 286 12.63 15.40 -3.56
CA THR A 286 13.36 16.46 -4.26
C THR A 286 12.70 17.81 -3.97
N GLY A 287 13.42 18.80 -3.49
CA GLY A 287 12.88 20.12 -3.15
C GLY A 287 12.01 20.74 -4.25
N GLY A 288 11.00 21.54 -3.89
CA GLY A 288 10.11 22.24 -4.82
C GLY A 288 10.83 23.26 -5.69
N ALA A 289 10.32 23.52 -6.89
CA ALA A 289 10.81 24.56 -7.81
C ALA A 289 9.65 25.44 -8.26
N ALA A 290 9.96 26.71 -8.58
CA ALA A 290 8.97 27.70 -9.02
C ALA A 290 8.11 27.25 -10.21
N THR A 291 8.66 26.42 -11.08
CA THR A 291 8.00 25.91 -12.29
C THR A 291 7.30 24.58 -12.12
N ASP A 292 7.26 24.01 -10.90
CA ASP A 292 6.62 22.73 -10.67
C ASP A 292 5.09 22.85 -10.83
N ASN A 293 4.48 21.81 -11.37
CA ASN A 293 3.06 21.73 -11.69
C ASN A 293 2.42 20.57 -10.96
N ALA A 294 1.24 20.75 -10.39
CA ALA A 294 0.45 19.69 -9.81
C ALA A 294 -0.08 18.74 -10.89
N VAL A 295 -0.29 17.49 -10.50
CA VAL A 295 -0.64 16.41 -11.40
C VAL A 295 -1.77 15.58 -10.83
N GLY A 296 -2.77 15.29 -11.67
CA GLY A 296 -3.77 14.25 -11.46
C GLY A 296 -3.47 13.03 -12.33
N LEU A 297 -3.95 11.88 -11.92
CA LEU A 297 -3.78 10.60 -12.62
C LEU A 297 -5.13 9.97 -12.90
N ALA A 298 -5.39 9.59 -14.15
CA ALA A 298 -6.55 8.77 -14.51
C ALA A 298 -6.06 7.43 -15.06
N TRP A 299 -6.66 6.34 -14.56
CA TRP A 299 -6.27 4.98 -14.98
C TRP A 299 -7.46 4.04 -15.05
N HIS A 300 -7.28 2.95 -15.78
CA HIS A 300 -8.14 1.80 -15.72
C HIS A 300 -7.51 0.72 -14.84
N ARG A 301 -8.34 -0.02 -14.10
CA ARG A 301 -7.87 -1.03 -13.13
C ARG A 301 -6.82 -1.98 -13.70
N ASP A 302 -7.05 -2.48 -14.91
CA ASP A 302 -6.17 -3.46 -15.56
C ASP A 302 -5.03 -2.82 -16.38
N SER A 303 -4.86 -1.50 -16.30
CA SER A 303 -3.78 -0.79 -16.99
C SER A 303 -2.56 -0.53 -16.10
N VAL A 304 -2.72 -0.68 -14.80
CA VAL A 304 -1.64 -0.50 -13.81
C VAL A 304 -1.63 -1.65 -12.83
N CYS A 305 -0.47 -2.06 -12.37
CA CYS A 305 -0.34 -3.06 -11.31
C CYS A 305 0.35 -2.48 -10.08
N ARG A 306 0.05 -3.08 -8.96
CA ARG A 306 0.82 -2.96 -7.73
C ARG A 306 1.32 -4.33 -7.31
N ALA A 307 2.51 -4.37 -6.77
CA ALA A 307 3.09 -5.55 -6.17
C ALA A 307 3.65 -5.15 -4.81
N LYS A 308 3.30 -5.92 -3.79
CA LYS A 308 3.76 -5.71 -2.44
C LYS A 308 4.25 -7.03 -1.85
N GLY A 309 5.47 -7.01 -1.35
CA GLY A 309 6.06 -8.12 -0.63
C GLY A 309 5.61 -8.19 0.83
N GLU A 310 6.14 -9.17 1.52
CA GLU A 310 5.94 -9.35 2.95
C GLU A 310 6.53 -8.16 3.73
N VAL A 311 5.79 -7.70 4.74
CA VAL A 311 6.28 -6.69 5.68
C VAL A 311 7.07 -7.40 6.76
N ILE A 312 8.35 -7.08 6.87
CA ILE A 312 9.26 -7.65 7.86
C ILE A 312 9.46 -6.64 8.99
N MET A 313 9.11 -7.03 10.21
CA MET A 313 9.46 -6.29 11.40
C MET A 313 10.76 -6.84 11.98
N ARG A 314 11.74 -5.97 12.16
CA ARG A 314 12.98 -6.28 12.84
C ARG A 314 12.94 -5.70 14.25
N ALA A 315 13.12 -6.53 15.25
CA ALA A 315 13.12 -6.13 16.65
C ALA A 315 14.39 -6.62 17.34
N ALA A 316 15.06 -5.75 18.08
CA ALA A 316 16.12 -6.08 19.01
C ALA A 316 15.69 -5.63 20.41
N GLU A 317 15.19 -6.57 21.20
CA GLU A 317 14.69 -6.30 22.55
C GLU A 317 15.82 -6.39 23.57
N ASN A 318 15.75 -5.53 24.60
CA ASN A 318 16.73 -5.46 25.69
C ASN A 318 18.17 -5.29 25.18
N SER A 319 18.38 -4.46 24.15
CA SER A 319 19.72 -4.22 23.63
C SER A 319 20.62 -3.60 24.68
N PRO A 320 21.74 -4.25 25.09
CA PRO A 320 22.67 -3.70 26.08
C PRO A 320 23.42 -2.48 25.55
N THR A 321 23.58 -2.37 24.25
CA THR A 321 24.26 -1.24 23.60
C THR A 321 23.43 0.03 23.62
N TYR A 322 22.11 -0.12 23.55
CA TYR A 322 21.20 1.02 23.43
C TYR A 322 20.27 1.19 24.65
N TYR A 323 20.37 0.32 25.65
CA TYR A 323 19.55 0.36 26.87
C TYR A 323 18.03 0.48 26.58
N GLY A 324 17.53 -0.34 25.67
CA GLY A 324 16.11 -0.34 25.29
C GLY A 324 15.81 -1.27 24.13
N ASP A 325 14.57 -1.22 23.67
CA ASP A 325 14.09 -1.97 22.53
C ASP A 325 14.24 -1.16 21.25
N ILE A 326 14.66 -1.80 20.18
CA ILE A 326 14.82 -1.18 18.86
C ILE A 326 13.89 -1.88 17.88
N PHE A 327 13.16 -1.09 17.11
CA PHE A 327 12.25 -1.58 16.07
C PHE A 327 12.54 -0.91 14.73
N ALA A 328 12.46 -1.66 13.67
CA ALA A 328 12.49 -1.17 12.29
C ALA A 328 11.58 -2.02 11.42
N PHE A 329 11.04 -1.42 10.37
CA PHE A 329 10.17 -2.09 9.41
C PHE A 329 10.80 -2.05 8.03
N GLU A 330 10.59 -3.12 7.28
CA GLU A 330 11.06 -3.27 5.92
C GLU A 330 9.94 -3.88 5.07
N VAL A 331 9.68 -3.30 3.90
CA VAL A 331 8.72 -3.82 2.94
C VAL A 331 9.24 -3.62 1.52
N ARG A 332 9.04 -4.62 0.68
CA ARG A 332 9.28 -4.49 -0.76
C ARG A 332 7.99 -4.15 -1.45
N ALA A 333 8.02 -3.12 -2.27
CA ALA A 333 6.86 -2.70 -3.04
C ALA A 333 7.27 -2.12 -4.39
N GLY A 334 6.37 -2.20 -5.34
CA GLY A 334 6.58 -1.63 -6.66
C GLY A 334 5.29 -1.63 -7.47
N GLY A 335 5.36 -1.08 -8.65
CA GLY A 335 4.24 -1.04 -9.57
C GLY A 335 4.67 -0.57 -10.93
N ARG A 336 3.84 -0.80 -11.92
CA ARG A 336 4.10 -0.37 -13.31
C ARG A 336 2.81 -0.26 -14.09
N ALA A 337 2.85 0.51 -15.19
CA ALA A 337 1.86 0.37 -16.25
C ALA A 337 1.98 -1.03 -16.88
N MET A 338 0.88 -1.80 -16.91
CA MET A 338 0.87 -3.20 -17.37
C MET A 338 0.98 -3.33 -18.89
N ARG A 339 0.65 -2.28 -19.62
CA ARG A 339 0.60 -2.29 -21.09
C ARG A 339 1.80 -1.56 -21.70
N ASN A 340 2.38 -2.16 -22.72
CA ASN A 340 3.48 -1.53 -23.48
C ASN A 340 3.00 -0.26 -24.23
N ASP A 341 1.73 -0.22 -24.68
CA ASP A 341 1.13 0.92 -25.37
C ASP A 341 0.60 2.01 -24.40
N VAL A 342 0.72 1.81 -23.10
CA VAL A 342 0.30 2.72 -22.00
C VAL A 342 -1.15 3.19 -22.12
N LYS A 343 -2.01 2.47 -22.86
CA LYS A 343 -3.44 2.77 -22.98
C LYS A 343 -4.15 2.55 -21.65
N GLY A 344 -5.13 3.41 -21.36
CA GLY A 344 -5.85 3.39 -20.11
C GLY A 344 -5.09 4.03 -18.94
N LEU A 345 -3.99 4.75 -19.22
CA LEU A 345 -3.27 5.57 -18.28
C LEU A 345 -3.12 6.99 -18.86
N LEU A 346 -3.64 7.99 -18.16
CA LEU A 346 -3.65 9.38 -18.57
C LEU A 346 -3.17 10.25 -17.41
N VAL A 347 -2.31 11.21 -17.72
CA VAL A 347 -1.82 12.19 -16.74
C VAL A 347 -2.46 13.55 -17.04
N ILE A 348 -3.00 14.18 -16.01
CA ILE A 348 -3.53 15.53 -16.08
C ILE A 348 -2.55 16.44 -15.39
N VAL A 349 -1.93 17.36 -16.14
CA VAL A 349 -0.89 18.25 -15.66
C VAL A 349 -1.43 19.68 -15.65
N GLN A 350 -1.26 20.39 -14.56
CA GLN A 350 -1.54 21.82 -14.56
C GLN A 350 -0.60 22.53 -15.52
N ASP A 351 -1.16 23.41 -16.36
CA ASP A 351 -0.41 24.24 -17.30
C ASP A 351 -0.12 25.60 -16.68
N MET A 352 0.96 26.23 -17.11
CA MET A 352 1.27 27.61 -16.73
C MET A 352 0.17 28.53 -17.27
N ALA A 353 -0.33 29.44 -16.43
CA ALA A 353 -1.16 30.53 -16.88
C ALA A 353 -0.25 31.73 -17.25
N ALA A 354 -0.54 32.38 -18.38
CA ALA A 354 0.17 33.54 -18.81
C ALA A 354 -0.08 34.73 -17.88
#